data_493f8f584eb17ccbeb0c0bb12671413a
#
_entry.id   493f8f584eb17ccbeb0c0bb12671413a
#
_cell.length_a   1.000
_cell.length_b   1.000
_cell.length_c   1.000
_cell.angle_alpha   90.00
_cell.angle_beta   90.00
_cell.angle_gamma   90.00
#
_symmetry.space_group_name_H-M   'P 1'
#
loop_
_entity.id
_entity.type
_entity.pdbx_description
1 polymer ?
#
loop_
_entity_poly.entity_id
_entity_poly.type
_entity_poly.pdbx_seq_one_letter_code
_entity_poly.pdbx_strand_id
1 'polypeptide(L)'
;MPDRTPPDTPPTPKGRSGPQRALDKLGLVRDVDLALHLPLRYEDETRVVPIGEARPGDTVQVEGVVRDSRVEARARRQLVVRLADAGGELVLRFLHFYPAQQKALAVGRRLRVRGEVRGGLFGREMVHPAVRVIDDDTPLPSALTPVYPTTAALPQAYLRKAVAGALQRAPLDELWPEATRRAEWPPGLPTLREALAFLHHPPPGAPLAELDDRSHPAWRRLKFDELLAQQLSQLMARRERAALAAPVLRAAPGGLPERLLAALPFALTAAQRRVAGEIAADLARAQPMHRLLQGDVGSGKT
;
A
#
# COMPACT_ATOMS: atom_id res chain seq x y z
N MET A 1 37.63 -36.97 -43.92
CA MET A 1 37.64 -36.02 -42.80
C MET A 1 36.28 -35.42 -42.72
N PRO A 2 35.41 -35.78 -41.73
CA PRO A 2 34.10 -35.13 -41.61
C PRO A 2 34.22 -33.80 -40.84
N ASP A 3 33.59 -32.84 -41.44
CA ASP A 3 33.40 -31.45 -40.98
C ASP A 3 32.76 -31.41 -39.57
N ARG A 4 33.47 -30.83 -38.59
CA ARG A 4 32.95 -30.60 -37.23
C ARG A 4 32.39 -29.20 -37.13
N THR A 5 31.10 -29.05 -37.35
CA THR A 5 30.35 -27.87 -36.94
C THR A 5 30.44 -27.71 -35.40
N PRO A 6 30.80 -26.53 -34.89
CA PRO A 6 30.82 -26.33 -33.43
C PRO A 6 29.38 -26.33 -32.88
N PRO A 7 29.16 -26.82 -31.64
CA PRO A 7 27.83 -26.86 -31.06
C PRO A 7 27.29 -25.46 -30.83
N ASP A 8 26.03 -25.26 -31.20
CA ASP A 8 25.24 -24.04 -30.93
C ASP A 8 25.32 -23.67 -29.46
N THR A 9 25.89 -22.51 -29.17
CA THR A 9 25.90 -21.92 -27.84
C THR A 9 24.46 -21.49 -27.50
N PRO A 10 23.87 -21.97 -26.40
CA PRO A 10 22.53 -21.55 -26.02
C PRO A 10 22.49 -20.04 -25.81
N PRO A 11 21.39 -19.36 -26.22
CA PRO A 11 21.30 -17.90 -26.12
C PRO A 11 21.41 -17.46 -24.65
N THR A 12 22.33 -16.57 -24.38
CA THR A 12 22.50 -15.94 -23.07
C THR A 12 21.19 -15.30 -22.65
N PRO A 13 20.66 -15.58 -21.43
CA PRO A 13 19.41 -14.98 -21.00
C PRO A 13 19.54 -13.46 -21.02
N LYS A 14 18.69 -12.77 -21.78
CA LYS A 14 18.63 -11.30 -21.86
C LYS A 14 18.53 -10.76 -20.44
N GLY A 15 19.53 -10.02 -19.99
CA GLY A 15 19.59 -9.44 -18.65
C GLY A 15 18.31 -8.65 -18.35
N ARG A 16 17.75 -8.84 -17.14
CA ARG A 16 16.52 -8.15 -16.70
C ARG A 16 16.67 -6.64 -16.89
N SER A 17 15.63 -5.97 -17.40
CA SER A 17 15.60 -4.51 -17.58
C SER A 17 15.72 -3.78 -16.23
N GLY A 18 16.07 -2.49 -16.24
CA GLY A 18 16.15 -1.68 -15.04
C GLY A 18 14.87 -1.71 -14.18
N PRO A 19 13.68 -1.50 -14.78
CA PRO A 19 12.41 -1.61 -14.06
C PRO A 19 12.14 -2.99 -13.49
N GLN A 20 12.50 -4.06 -14.19
CA GLN A 20 12.34 -5.44 -13.69
C GLN A 20 13.18 -5.68 -12.42
N ARG A 21 14.43 -5.24 -12.42
CA ARG A 21 15.29 -5.31 -11.22
C ARG A 21 14.75 -4.47 -10.06
N ALA A 22 14.07 -3.37 -10.35
CA ALA A 22 13.45 -2.54 -9.34
C ALA A 22 12.20 -3.23 -8.72
N LEU A 23 11.40 -3.95 -9.52
CA LEU A 23 10.31 -4.79 -9.01
C LEU A 23 10.85 -5.90 -8.10
N ASP A 24 11.91 -6.61 -8.54
CA ASP A 24 12.54 -7.67 -7.74
C ASP A 24 13.03 -7.15 -6.37
N LYS A 25 13.61 -5.95 -6.32
CA LYS A 25 14.04 -5.29 -5.07
C LYS A 25 12.88 -4.95 -4.13
N LEU A 26 11.68 -4.73 -4.66
CA LEU A 26 10.46 -4.53 -3.89
C LEU A 26 9.78 -5.84 -3.49
N GLY A 27 10.34 -6.99 -3.88
CA GLY A 27 9.73 -8.30 -3.65
C GLY A 27 8.54 -8.61 -4.59
N LEU A 28 8.34 -7.82 -5.65
CA LEU A 28 7.24 -7.95 -6.60
C LEU A 28 7.65 -8.86 -7.76
N VAL A 29 7.65 -10.17 -7.51
CA VAL A 29 8.17 -11.17 -8.45
C VAL A 29 7.06 -11.91 -9.19
N ARG A 30 5.99 -12.24 -8.47
CA ARG A 30 4.84 -12.99 -8.99
C ARG A 30 3.67 -12.03 -9.29
N ASP A 31 2.74 -12.45 -10.15
CA ASP A 31 1.53 -11.67 -10.42
C ASP A 31 0.70 -11.42 -9.14
N VAL A 32 0.65 -12.37 -8.20
CA VAL A 32 -0.03 -12.17 -6.92
C VAL A 32 0.64 -11.10 -6.06
N ASP A 33 1.98 -11.00 -6.09
CA ASP A 33 2.70 -9.98 -5.34
C ASP A 33 2.38 -8.57 -5.87
N LEU A 34 2.25 -8.44 -7.19
CA LEU A 34 1.82 -7.20 -7.86
C LEU A 34 0.35 -6.88 -7.57
N ALA A 35 -0.54 -7.88 -7.58
CA ALA A 35 -1.96 -7.70 -7.26
C ALA A 35 -2.18 -7.28 -5.79
N LEU A 36 -1.32 -7.71 -4.88
CA LEU A 36 -1.33 -7.34 -3.46
C LEU A 36 -0.48 -6.09 -3.14
N HIS A 37 0.17 -5.50 -4.15
CA HIS A 37 0.90 -4.24 -3.97
C HIS A 37 -0.07 -3.07 -3.99
N LEU A 38 -0.68 -2.77 -2.84
CA LEU A 38 -1.81 -1.87 -2.71
C LEU A 38 -1.40 -0.40 -2.81
N PRO A 39 -2.30 0.49 -3.34
CA PRO A 39 -2.06 1.91 -3.38
C PRO A 39 -1.91 2.53 -1.98
N LEU A 40 -1.03 3.53 -1.87
CA LEU A 40 -0.89 4.38 -0.67
C LEU A 40 -2.00 5.42 -0.58
N ARG A 41 -2.37 5.99 -1.72
CA ARG A 41 -3.39 7.03 -1.88
C ARG A 41 -3.91 7.05 -3.30
N TYR A 42 -4.93 7.84 -3.54
CA TYR A 42 -5.54 8.04 -4.85
C TYR A 42 -5.49 9.51 -5.26
N GLU A 43 -5.40 9.74 -6.55
CA GLU A 43 -5.45 11.06 -7.17
C GLU A 43 -6.68 11.13 -8.07
N ASP A 44 -7.55 12.11 -7.81
CA ASP A 44 -8.72 12.33 -8.68
C ASP A 44 -8.29 13.12 -9.92
N GLU A 45 -8.10 12.39 -11.02
CA GLU A 45 -7.81 12.93 -12.34
C GLU A 45 -9.01 12.75 -13.30
N THR A 46 -10.16 12.32 -12.77
CA THR A 46 -11.36 12.00 -13.56
C THR A 46 -12.16 13.23 -13.97
N ARG A 47 -11.86 14.39 -13.37
CA ARG A 47 -12.55 15.64 -13.64
C ARG A 47 -11.58 16.80 -13.84
N VAL A 48 -12.01 17.78 -14.60
CA VAL A 48 -11.32 19.07 -14.78
C VAL A 48 -12.13 20.15 -14.08
N VAL A 49 -11.46 20.99 -13.31
CA VAL A 49 -12.05 22.15 -12.65
C VAL A 49 -11.70 23.39 -13.47
N PRO A 50 -12.65 24.27 -13.78
CA PRO A 50 -12.35 25.56 -14.40
C PRO A 50 -11.36 26.36 -13.55
N ILE A 51 -10.38 27.02 -14.19
CA ILE A 51 -9.34 27.78 -13.47
C ILE A 51 -9.98 28.83 -12.53
N GLY A 52 -11.09 29.44 -12.94
CA GLY A 52 -11.82 30.43 -12.14
C GLY A 52 -12.39 29.89 -10.84
N GLU A 53 -12.70 28.59 -10.77
CA GLU A 53 -13.31 27.93 -9.61
C GLU A 53 -12.26 27.30 -8.66
N ALA A 54 -11.03 27.15 -9.11
CA ALA A 54 -9.93 26.58 -8.33
C ALA A 54 -9.55 27.50 -7.15
N ARG A 55 -9.63 27.00 -5.91
CA ARG A 55 -9.37 27.79 -4.70
C ARG A 55 -7.98 27.51 -4.15
N PRO A 56 -7.31 28.51 -3.53
CA PRO A 56 -6.08 28.26 -2.79
C PRO A 56 -6.26 27.18 -1.72
N GLY A 57 -5.32 26.21 -1.68
CA GLY A 57 -5.36 25.02 -0.84
C GLY A 57 -5.93 23.77 -1.52
N ASP A 58 -6.67 23.93 -2.62
CA ASP A 58 -7.22 22.78 -3.35
C ASP A 58 -6.11 22.09 -4.19
N THR A 59 -6.13 20.78 -4.22
CA THR A 59 -5.38 20.00 -5.22
C THR A 59 -6.34 19.60 -6.34
N VAL A 60 -6.23 20.27 -7.49
CA VAL A 60 -7.15 20.13 -8.62
C VAL A 60 -6.43 19.84 -9.92
N GLN A 61 -7.18 19.30 -10.87
CA GLN A 61 -6.78 19.18 -12.26
C GLN A 61 -7.50 20.27 -13.09
N VAL A 62 -6.73 21.04 -13.84
CA VAL A 62 -7.24 22.09 -14.73
C VAL A 62 -6.74 21.85 -16.15
N GLU A 63 -7.46 22.37 -17.13
CA GLU A 63 -7.02 22.43 -18.51
C GLU A 63 -6.97 23.88 -18.99
N GLY A 64 -6.03 24.17 -19.90
CA GLY A 64 -5.96 25.48 -20.50
C GLY A 64 -4.94 25.54 -21.63
N VAL A 65 -4.86 26.70 -22.27
CA VAL A 65 -3.90 27.01 -23.33
C VAL A 65 -2.80 27.88 -22.76
N VAL A 66 -1.55 27.59 -23.09
CA VAL A 66 -0.41 28.42 -22.71
C VAL A 66 -0.47 29.75 -23.42
N ARG A 67 -0.57 30.84 -22.65
CA ARG A 67 -0.57 32.24 -23.15
C ARG A 67 0.80 32.87 -23.11
N ASP A 68 1.63 32.50 -22.14
CA ASP A 68 2.99 32.99 -21.99
C ASP A 68 3.87 31.88 -21.39
N SER A 69 5.11 31.81 -21.83
CA SER A 69 6.11 30.84 -21.34
C SER A 69 7.49 31.48 -21.39
N ARG A 70 8.02 31.82 -20.23
CA ARG A 70 9.30 32.53 -20.16
C ARG A 70 10.18 32.02 -19.01
N VAL A 71 11.48 32.16 -19.22
CA VAL A 71 12.47 31.92 -18.17
C VAL A 71 12.77 33.24 -17.48
N GLU A 72 12.48 33.30 -16.18
CA GLU A 72 12.81 34.45 -15.36
C GLU A 72 14.13 34.16 -14.59
N ALA A 73 15.07 35.12 -14.66
CA ALA A 73 16.32 35.09 -13.94
C ALA A 73 16.27 36.12 -12.80
N ARG A 74 15.46 35.86 -11.76
CA ARG A 74 15.49 36.65 -10.52
C ARG A 74 16.54 36.08 -9.56
N ALA A 75 16.24 35.89 -8.29
CA ALA A 75 17.15 35.26 -7.33
C ALA A 75 17.54 33.82 -7.71
N ARG A 76 16.67 33.10 -8.42
CA ARG A 76 16.92 31.79 -9.04
C ARG A 76 16.26 31.73 -10.40
N ARG A 77 16.93 31.03 -11.37
CA ARG A 77 16.36 30.74 -12.68
C ARG A 77 15.14 29.86 -12.53
N GLN A 78 13.99 30.30 -13.02
CA GLN A 78 12.72 29.58 -12.99
C GLN A 78 12.00 29.68 -14.36
N LEU A 79 11.26 28.62 -14.71
CA LEU A 79 10.33 28.67 -15.84
C LEU A 79 8.96 29.05 -15.31
N VAL A 80 8.39 30.13 -15.86
CA VAL A 80 7.08 30.64 -15.53
C VAL A 80 6.20 30.50 -16.75
N VAL A 81 5.06 29.82 -16.59
CA VAL A 81 4.09 29.56 -17.66
C VAL A 81 2.74 30.10 -17.23
N ARG A 82 2.09 30.91 -18.08
CA ARG A 82 0.69 31.35 -17.89
C ARG A 82 -0.22 30.44 -18.68
N LEU A 83 -1.11 29.79 -17.97
CA LEU A 83 -2.15 28.93 -18.51
C LEU A 83 -3.48 29.64 -18.38
N ALA A 84 -4.31 29.63 -19.43
CA ALA A 84 -5.62 30.25 -19.41
C ALA A 84 -6.69 29.32 -19.99
N ASP A 85 -7.88 29.37 -19.40
CA ASP A 85 -9.13 28.82 -19.93
C ASP A 85 -10.17 29.94 -20.08
N ALA A 86 -11.45 29.58 -20.30
CA ALA A 86 -12.54 30.54 -20.37
C ALA A 86 -12.88 31.21 -19.02
N GLY A 87 -12.46 30.58 -17.90
CA GLY A 87 -12.79 31.00 -16.52
C GLY A 87 -11.69 31.79 -15.82
N GLY A 88 -10.45 31.84 -16.36
CA GLY A 88 -9.40 32.58 -15.72
C GLY A 88 -7.97 32.21 -16.15
N GLU A 89 -7.01 32.71 -15.38
CA GLU A 89 -5.60 32.45 -15.56
C GLU A 89 -4.97 31.79 -14.35
N LEU A 90 -3.98 30.92 -14.60
CA LEU A 90 -3.16 30.21 -13.61
C LEU A 90 -1.68 30.32 -13.97
N VAL A 91 -0.85 30.63 -12.99
CA VAL A 91 0.60 30.68 -13.15
C VAL A 91 1.22 29.36 -12.71
N LEU A 92 1.98 28.72 -13.58
CA LEU A 92 2.76 27.52 -13.28
C LEU A 92 4.21 27.92 -13.07
N ARG A 93 4.83 27.50 -11.95
CA ARG A 93 6.22 27.78 -11.63
C ARG A 93 7.05 26.51 -11.53
N PHE A 94 8.17 26.47 -12.25
CA PHE A 94 9.14 25.38 -12.20
C PHE A 94 10.49 25.94 -11.79
N LEU A 95 10.88 25.70 -10.54
CA LEU A 95 12.17 26.13 -9.97
C LEU A 95 13.34 25.30 -10.53
N HIS A 96 13.03 24.09 -10.99
CA HIS A 96 13.93 23.20 -11.71
C HIS A 96 13.21 22.72 -12.99
N PHE A 97 13.85 22.87 -14.12
CA PHE A 97 13.27 22.47 -15.41
C PHE A 97 14.38 22.12 -16.42
N TYR A 98 14.02 21.29 -17.37
CA TYR A 98 14.89 20.86 -18.46
C TYR A 98 14.47 21.53 -19.78
N PRO A 99 15.41 21.69 -20.78
CA PRO A 99 15.06 22.26 -22.06
C PRO A 99 13.92 21.58 -22.80
N ALA A 100 13.79 20.26 -22.66
CA ALA A 100 12.66 19.50 -23.21
C ALA A 100 11.32 19.91 -22.60
N GLN A 101 11.27 20.17 -21.29
CA GLN A 101 10.08 20.66 -20.61
C GLN A 101 9.71 22.06 -21.06
N GLN A 102 10.67 22.96 -21.21
CA GLN A 102 10.42 24.30 -21.73
C GLN A 102 9.82 24.26 -23.16
N LYS A 103 10.31 23.38 -24.02
CA LYS A 103 9.74 23.19 -25.38
C LYS A 103 8.31 22.63 -25.34
N ALA A 104 8.04 21.69 -24.44
CA ALA A 104 6.71 21.11 -24.28
C ALA A 104 5.67 22.12 -23.77
N LEU A 105 6.11 23.15 -23.01
CA LEU A 105 5.28 24.19 -22.42
C LEU A 105 5.29 25.49 -23.24
N ALA A 106 5.47 25.40 -24.55
CA ALA A 106 5.48 26.56 -25.45
C ALA A 106 4.08 27.20 -25.59
N VAL A 107 4.06 28.50 -25.92
CA VAL A 107 2.83 29.25 -26.19
C VAL A 107 1.96 28.54 -27.23
N GLY A 108 0.65 28.53 -27.02
CA GLY A 108 -0.34 27.87 -27.89
C GLY A 108 -0.56 26.39 -27.58
N ARG A 109 0.26 25.74 -26.75
CA ARG A 109 0.02 24.36 -26.34
C ARG A 109 -1.13 24.25 -25.37
N ARG A 110 -1.97 23.23 -25.56
CA ARG A 110 -3.00 22.86 -24.59
C ARG A 110 -2.43 21.90 -23.56
N LEU A 111 -2.64 22.21 -22.30
CA LEU A 111 -2.10 21.47 -21.19
C LEU A 111 -3.20 21.03 -20.24
N ARG A 112 -3.06 19.82 -19.71
CA ARG A 112 -3.74 19.34 -18.52
C ARG A 112 -2.75 19.38 -17.36
N VAL A 113 -3.11 20.09 -16.30
CA VAL A 113 -2.20 20.41 -15.19
C VAL A 113 -2.86 20.01 -13.89
N ARG A 114 -2.12 19.30 -13.04
CA ARG A 114 -2.60 18.90 -11.72
C ARG A 114 -1.61 19.33 -10.64
N GLY A 115 -2.11 19.97 -9.60
CA GLY A 115 -1.29 20.44 -8.48
C GLY A 115 -2.12 21.16 -7.42
N GLU A 116 -1.45 21.56 -6.36
CA GLU A 116 -2.01 22.39 -5.30
C GLU A 116 -2.05 23.84 -5.78
N VAL A 117 -3.24 24.44 -5.73
CA VAL A 117 -3.43 25.85 -6.02
C VAL A 117 -2.97 26.68 -4.84
N ARG A 118 -2.15 27.68 -5.09
CA ARG A 118 -1.68 28.65 -4.09
C ARG A 118 -2.12 30.06 -4.49
N GLY A 119 -2.33 30.90 -3.48
CA GLY A 119 -2.46 32.33 -3.68
C GLY A 119 -1.07 32.95 -3.91
N GLY A 120 -0.88 33.54 -5.08
CA GLY A 120 0.35 34.26 -5.41
C GLY A 120 0.11 35.76 -5.57
N LEU A 121 1.20 36.54 -5.69
CA LEU A 121 1.14 38.00 -5.93
C LEU A 121 0.37 38.38 -7.20
N PHE A 122 0.25 37.48 -8.16
CA PHE A 122 -0.39 37.69 -9.45
C PHE A 122 -1.63 36.81 -9.65
N GLY A 123 -2.27 36.35 -8.56
CA GLY A 123 -3.43 35.48 -8.61
C GLY A 123 -3.13 34.04 -8.20
N ARG A 124 -3.77 33.08 -8.86
CA ARG A 124 -3.59 31.66 -8.58
C ARG A 124 -2.29 31.15 -9.18
N GLU A 125 -1.55 30.34 -8.43
CA GLU A 125 -0.33 29.71 -8.93
C GLU A 125 -0.24 28.24 -8.49
N MET A 126 0.49 27.43 -9.26
CA MET A 126 0.91 26.07 -8.90
C MET A 126 2.44 25.97 -9.03
N VAL A 127 3.08 25.37 -8.02
CA VAL A 127 4.54 25.17 -8.01
C VAL A 127 4.84 23.70 -8.29
N HIS A 128 5.65 23.45 -9.31
CA HIS A 128 5.99 22.09 -9.77
C HIS A 128 4.77 21.17 -9.99
N PRO A 129 3.71 21.63 -10.68
CA PRO A 129 2.56 20.77 -10.95
C PRO A 129 2.94 19.62 -11.88
N ALA A 130 2.17 18.54 -11.83
CA ALA A 130 2.18 17.53 -12.88
C ALA A 130 1.56 18.13 -14.15
N VAL A 131 2.25 17.99 -15.29
CA VAL A 131 1.80 18.56 -16.56
C VAL A 131 1.80 17.51 -17.64
N ARG A 132 0.72 17.50 -18.42
CA ARG A 132 0.59 16.69 -19.64
C ARG A 132 0.16 17.59 -20.79
N VAL A 133 0.87 17.51 -21.91
CA VAL A 133 0.41 18.10 -23.16
C VAL A 133 -0.72 17.24 -23.69
N ILE A 134 -1.84 17.87 -24.06
CA ILE A 134 -3.03 17.19 -24.55
C ILE A 134 -3.49 17.78 -25.88
N ASP A 135 -4.20 16.97 -26.61
CA ASP A 135 -5.00 17.38 -27.77
C ASP A 135 -6.48 17.50 -27.37
N ASP A 136 -7.32 18.06 -28.21
CA ASP A 136 -8.73 18.33 -27.90
C ASP A 136 -9.51 17.05 -27.54
N ASP A 137 -9.13 15.91 -28.11
CA ASP A 137 -9.79 14.60 -27.91
C ASP A 137 -9.10 13.74 -26.83
N THR A 138 -8.15 14.28 -26.06
CA THR A 138 -7.48 13.48 -25.02
C THR A 138 -8.42 13.15 -23.88
N PRO A 139 -8.86 11.88 -23.71
CA PRO A 139 -9.85 11.53 -22.69
C PRO A 139 -9.33 11.75 -21.28
N LEU A 140 -10.26 11.96 -20.35
CA LEU A 140 -9.99 11.90 -18.93
C LEU A 140 -9.81 10.44 -18.49
N PRO A 141 -9.06 10.16 -17.41
CA PRO A 141 -9.06 8.86 -16.79
C PRO A 141 -10.47 8.44 -16.39
N SER A 142 -10.79 7.17 -16.65
CA SER A 142 -12.09 6.56 -16.30
C SER A 142 -12.18 6.07 -14.85
N ALA A 143 -11.12 6.25 -14.07
CA ALA A 143 -11.02 5.86 -12.68
C ALA A 143 -10.06 6.76 -11.93
N LEU A 144 -10.11 6.74 -10.60
CA LEU A 144 -9.12 7.40 -9.76
C LEU A 144 -7.73 6.82 -10.04
N THR A 145 -6.72 7.67 -10.08
CA THR A 145 -5.34 7.27 -10.35
C THR A 145 -4.66 6.76 -9.07
N PRO A 146 -4.32 5.46 -8.97
CA PRO A 146 -3.64 4.93 -7.80
C PRO A 146 -2.17 5.37 -7.77
N VAL A 147 -1.68 5.71 -6.57
CA VAL A 147 -0.27 6.01 -6.28
C VAL A 147 0.29 4.91 -5.40
N TYR A 148 1.25 4.16 -5.92
CA TYR A 148 1.85 3.01 -5.25
C TYR A 148 3.13 3.34 -4.48
N PRO A 149 3.48 2.55 -3.45
CA PRO A 149 4.81 2.53 -2.90
C PRO A 149 5.82 2.20 -4.01
N THR A 150 6.86 3.01 -4.16
CA THR A 150 7.83 2.82 -5.24
C THR A 150 9.21 3.34 -4.86
N THR A 151 10.18 3.14 -5.74
CA THR A 151 11.54 3.68 -5.65
C THR A 151 11.80 4.63 -6.82
N ALA A 152 12.83 5.46 -6.70
CA ALA A 152 13.21 6.38 -7.78
C ALA A 152 13.48 5.69 -9.15
N ALA A 153 13.83 4.40 -9.11
CA ALA A 153 14.12 3.61 -10.31
C ALA A 153 12.86 3.00 -10.97
N LEU A 154 11.67 3.13 -10.36
CA LEU A 154 10.44 2.50 -10.84
C LEU A 154 9.33 3.54 -11.03
N PRO A 155 9.10 4.03 -12.26
CA PRO A 155 8.06 5.02 -12.53
C PRO A 155 6.65 4.51 -12.21
N GLN A 156 5.78 5.37 -11.64
CA GLN A 156 4.39 5.06 -11.34
C GLN A 156 3.60 4.50 -12.53
N ALA A 157 3.81 5.08 -13.74
CA ALA A 157 3.12 4.62 -14.95
C ALA A 157 3.48 3.17 -15.31
N TYR A 158 4.74 2.77 -15.12
CA TYR A 158 5.17 1.40 -15.33
C TYR A 158 4.53 0.46 -14.31
N LEU A 159 4.53 0.85 -13.03
CA LEU A 159 3.97 0.06 -11.95
C LEU A 159 2.45 -0.13 -12.11
N ARG A 160 1.71 0.93 -12.46
CA ARG A 160 0.27 0.84 -12.78
C ARG A 160 -0.01 -0.17 -13.90
N LYS A 161 0.78 -0.13 -14.97
CA LYS A 161 0.63 -1.09 -16.08
C LYS A 161 0.96 -2.52 -15.66
N ALA A 162 2.00 -2.72 -14.85
CA ALA A 162 2.39 -4.03 -14.35
C ALA A 162 1.30 -4.63 -13.44
N VAL A 163 0.78 -3.83 -12.50
CA VAL A 163 -0.32 -4.23 -11.60
C VAL A 163 -1.59 -4.55 -12.37
N ALA A 164 -2.00 -3.71 -13.33
CA ALA A 164 -3.18 -3.97 -14.16
C ALA A 164 -3.08 -5.30 -14.94
N GLY A 165 -1.90 -5.60 -15.50
CA GLY A 165 -1.67 -6.89 -16.15
C GLY A 165 -1.65 -8.06 -15.15
N ALA A 166 -1.09 -7.85 -13.96
CA ALA A 166 -1.02 -8.87 -12.93
C ALA A 166 -2.41 -9.25 -12.38
N LEU A 167 -3.31 -8.28 -12.18
CA LEU A 167 -4.68 -8.52 -11.74
C LEU A 167 -5.45 -9.47 -12.66
N GLN A 168 -5.15 -9.46 -13.96
CA GLN A 168 -5.80 -10.35 -14.91
C GLN A 168 -5.23 -11.77 -14.87
N ARG A 169 -3.93 -11.93 -14.57
CA ARG A 169 -3.24 -13.22 -14.59
C ARG A 169 -3.16 -13.90 -13.24
N ALA A 170 -3.21 -13.13 -12.15
CA ALA A 170 -3.10 -13.67 -10.80
C ALA A 170 -4.26 -14.62 -10.48
N PRO A 171 -3.99 -15.76 -9.83
CA PRO A 171 -5.02 -16.67 -9.34
C PRO A 171 -5.67 -16.04 -8.08
N LEU A 172 -6.74 -15.29 -8.31
CA LEU A 172 -7.50 -14.58 -7.27
C LEU A 172 -8.85 -15.24 -7.00
N ASP A 173 -8.91 -16.54 -7.20
CA ASP A 173 -10.12 -17.32 -6.94
C ASP A 173 -10.34 -17.51 -5.44
N GLU A 174 -11.61 -17.60 -5.05
CA GLU A 174 -11.97 -17.81 -3.65
C GLU A 174 -11.60 -19.22 -3.20
N LEU A 175 -10.87 -19.31 -2.11
CA LEU A 175 -10.50 -20.60 -1.51
C LEU A 175 -11.67 -21.26 -0.77
N TRP A 176 -12.63 -20.46 -0.31
CA TRP A 176 -13.77 -20.94 0.46
C TRP A 176 -15.01 -21.06 -0.40
N PRO A 177 -15.80 -22.15 -0.25
CA PRO A 177 -17.09 -22.29 -0.91
C PRO A 177 -18.01 -21.10 -0.61
N GLU A 178 -18.82 -20.70 -1.58
CA GLU A 178 -19.74 -19.57 -1.43
C GLU A 178 -20.70 -19.76 -0.25
N ALA A 179 -21.19 -20.97 -0.04
CA ALA A 179 -22.07 -21.30 1.08
C ALA A 179 -21.41 -21.02 2.44
N THR A 180 -20.13 -21.40 2.59
CA THR A 180 -19.36 -21.13 3.82
C THR A 180 -19.16 -19.62 4.01
N ARG A 181 -18.81 -18.89 2.95
CA ARG A 181 -18.64 -17.44 3.01
C ARG A 181 -19.92 -16.72 3.42
N ARG A 182 -21.08 -17.14 2.88
CA ARG A 182 -22.37 -16.56 3.23
C ARG A 182 -22.79 -16.84 4.66
N ALA A 183 -22.45 -18.00 5.20
CA ALA A 183 -22.83 -18.41 6.54
C ALA A 183 -21.94 -17.85 7.66
N GLU A 184 -20.62 -17.81 7.40
CA GLU A 184 -19.62 -17.61 8.46
C GLU A 184 -18.90 -16.25 8.36
N TRP A 185 -18.91 -15.60 7.19
CA TRP A 185 -18.17 -14.36 7.01
C TRP A 185 -18.98 -13.12 7.35
N PRO A 186 -18.30 -12.01 7.70
CA PRO A 186 -18.99 -10.74 7.89
C PRO A 186 -19.78 -10.35 6.63
N PRO A 187 -21.02 -9.88 6.78
CA PRO A 187 -21.85 -9.51 5.63
C PRO A 187 -21.25 -8.34 4.84
N GLY A 188 -21.50 -8.34 3.52
CA GLY A 188 -21.10 -7.23 2.64
C GLY A 188 -19.63 -7.20 2.26
N LEU A 189 -18.86 -8.28 2.51
CA LEU A 189 -17.51 -8.40 1.98
C LEU A 189 -17.55 -8.84 0.52
N PRO A 190 -16.87 -8.12 -0.40
CA PRO A 190 -16.73 -8.52 -1.79
C PRO A 190 -15.81 -9.74 -1.91
N THR A 191 -15.78 -10.37 -3.08
CA THR A 191 -14.75 -11.36 -3.40
C THR A 191 -13.36 -10.74 -3.40
N LEU A 192 -12.30 -11.55 -3.27
CA LEU A 192 -10.93 -11.06 -3.32
C LEU A 192 -10.63 -10.33 -4.63
N ARG A 193 -11.08 -10.90 -5.74
CA ARG A 193 -10.93 -10.30 -7.07
C ARG A 193 -11.64 -8.96 -7.19
N GLU A 194 -12.88 -8.86 -6.74
CA GLU A 194 -13.64 -7.60 -6.74
C GLU A 194 -12.99 -6.55 -5.83
N ALA A 195 -12.55 -6.95 -4.64
CA ALA A 195 -11.87 -6.05 -3.72
C ALA A 195 -10.59 -5.46 -4.32
N LEU A 196 -9.74 -6.31 -4.89
CA LEU A 196 -8.49 -5.87 -5.52
C LEU A 196 -8.74 -5.06 -6.79
N ALA A 197 -9.69 -5.48 -7.64
CA ALA A 197 -10.07 -4.71 -8.83
C ALA A 197 -10.54 -3.31 -8.47
N PHE A 198 -11.39 -3.18 -7.44
CA PHE A 198 -11.85 -1.88 -6.95
C PHE A 198 -10.71 -1.03 -6.40
N LEU A 199 -9.84 -1.59 -5.55
CA LEU A 199 -8.74 -0.84 -4.94
C LEU A 199 -7.68 -0.37 -5.95
N HIS A 200 -7.49 -1.10 -7.04
CA HIS A 200 -6.55 -0.71 -8.08
C HIS A 200 -7.18 0.18 -9.17
N HIS A 201 -8.50 0.19 -9.26
CA HIS A 201 -9.22 0.95 -10.30
C HIS A 201 -10.56 1.48 -9.77
N PRO A 202 -10.55 2.34 -8.72
CA PRO A 202 -11.79 2.86 -8.16
C PRO A 202 -12.51 3.74 -9.19
N PRO A 203 -13.83 3.58 -9.37
CA PRO A 203 -14.58 4.38 -10.35
C PRO A 203 -14.59 5.87 -9.97
N PRO A 204 -14.91 6.77 -10.92
CA PRO A 204 -15.16 8.18 -10.62
C PRO A 204 -16.24 8.31 -9.55
N GLY A 205 -16.02 9.20 -8.58
CA GLY A 205 -16.96 9.36 -7.45
C GLY A 205 -16.86 8.32 -6.35
N ALA A 206 -15.89 7.39 -6.41
CA ALA A 206 -15.61 6.51 -5.28
C ALA A 206 -15.33 7.32 -4.00
N PRO A 207 -15.76 6.85 -2.81
CA PRO A 207 -15.65 7.58 -1.55
C PRO A 207 -14.18 7.67 -1.10
N LEU A 208 -13.50 8.75 -1.48
CA LEU A 208 -12.07 8.95 -1.17
C LEU A 208 -11.78 8.86 0.32
N ALA A 209 -12.66 9.40 1.19
CA ALA A 209 -12.49 9.32 2.63
C ALA A 209 -12.41 7.87 3.12
N GLU A 210 -13.29 6.99 2.63
CA GLU A 210 -13.29 5.57 2.99
C GLU A 210 -12.10 4.80 2.39
N LEU A 211 -11.57 5.28 1.27
CA LEU A 211 -10.33 4.73 0.68
C LEU A 211 -9.10 5.13 1.49
N ASP A 212 -9.03 6.39 1.94
CA ASP A 212 -7.89 6.93 2.70
C ASP A 212 -7.85 6.37 4.12
N ASP A 213 -8.99 6.28 4.82
CA ASP A 213 -9.08 5.70 6.17
C ASP A 213 -9.16 4.16 6.16
N ARG A 214 -9.24 3.56 4.95
CA ARG A 214 -9.33 2.12 4.73
C ARG A 214 -10.55 1.47 5.37
N SER A 215 -11.69 2.17 5.43
CA SER A 215 -12.96 1.65 5.94
C SER A 215 -13.83 1.02 4.84
N HIS A 216 -13.55 1.29 3.57
CA HIS A 216 -14.30 0.74 2.44
C HIS A 216 -14.36 -0.79 2.48
N PRO A 217 -15.48 -1.43 2.06
CA PRO A 217 -15.64 -2.89 2.06
C PRO A 217 -14.50 -3.67 1.41
N ALA A 218 -13.89 -3.14 0.34
CA ALA A 218 -12.73 -3.74 -0.30
C ALA A 218 -11.50 -3.82 0.63
N TRP A 219 -11.23 -2.78 1.41
CA TRP A 219 -10.18 -2.80 2.45
C TRP A 219 -10.54 -3.73 3.61
N ARG A 220 -11.81 -3.75 4.01
CA ARG A 220 -12.30 -4.65 5.08
C ARG A 220 -12.10 -6.11 4.68
N ARG A 221 -12.33 -6.45 3.39
CA ARG A 221 -12.05 -7.79 2.88
C ARG A 221 -10.57 -8.18 3.07
N LEU A 222 -9.63 -7.35 2.67
CA LEU A 222 -8.20 -7.66 2.82
C LEU A 222 -7.77 -7.75 4.28
N LYS A 223 -8.28 -6.86 5.14
CA LYS A 223 -8.05 -6.94 6.59
C LYS A 223 -8.59 -8.25 7.18
N PHE A 224 -9.77 -8.68 6.73
CA PHE A 224 -10.37 -9.94 7.16
C PHE A 224 -9.51 -11.14 6.75
N ASP A 225 -9.07 -11.20 5.50
CA ASP A 225 -8.22 -12.29 5.00
C ASP A 225 -6.90 -12.38 5.78
N GLU A 226 -6.26 -11.24 6.04
CA GLU A 226 -5.01 -11.16 6.82
C GLU A 226 -5.21 -11.66 8.25
N LEU A 227 -6.24 -11.18 8.93
CA LEU A 227 -6.57 -11.62 10.29
C LEU A 227 -6.94 -13.11 10.34
N LEU A 228 -7.69 -13.61 9.36
CA LEU A 228 -8.03 -15.01 9.25
C LEU A 228 -6.79 -15.88 9.05
N ALA A 229 -5.90 -15.48 8.15
CA ALA A 229 -4.64 -16.19 7.91
C ALA A 229 -3.76 -16.23 9.17
N GLN A 230 -3.66 -15.13 9.91
CA GLN A 230 -2.95 -15.08 11.18
C GLN A 230 -3.57 -16.03 12.22
N GLN A 231 -4.88 -16.02 12.37
CA GLN A 231 -5.58 -16.91 13.31
C GLN A 231 -5.40 -18.38 12.94
N LEU A 232 -5.54 -18.72 11.65
CA LEU A 232 -5.32 -20.08 11.16
C LEU A 232 -3.87 -20.53 11.42
N SER A 233 -2.88 -19.69 11.15
CA SER A 233 -1.48 -19.99 11.42
C SER A 233 -1.21 -20.25 12.91
N GLN A 234 -1.80 -19.45 13.80
CA GLN A 234 -1.68 -19.66 15.24
C GLN A 234 -2.36 -20.96 15.69
N LEU A 235 -3.56 -21.27 15.15
CA LEU A 235 -4.26 -22.51 15.46
C LEU A 235 -3.50 -23.74 14.97
N MET A 236 -2.91 -23.69 13.79
CA MET A 236 -2.05 -24.77 13.27
C MET A 236 -0.84 -24.97 14.17
N ALA A 237 -0.09 -23.92 14.49
CA ALA A 237 1.05 -23.99 15.39
C ALA A 237 0.66 -24.48 16.80
N ARG A 238 -0.53 -24.14 17.28
CA ARG A 238 -1.06 -24.66 18.54
C ARG A 238 -1.36 -26.17 18.45
N ARG A 239 -1.96 -26.63 17.35
CA ARG A 239 -2.21 -28.07 17.13
C ARG A 239 -0.90 -28.87 17.03
N GLU A 240 0.06 -28.37 16.31
CA GLU A 240 1.39 -28.99 16.19
C GLU A 240 2.05 -29.14 17.57
N ARG A 241 2.06 -28.07 18.39
CA ARG A 241 2.60 -28.14 19.76
C ARG A 241 1.81 -29.08 20.64
N ALA A 242 0.49 -29.13 20.51
CA ALA A 242 -0.34 -30.03 21.31
C ALA A 242 -0.11 -31.52 20.97
N ALA A 243 0.44 -31.83 19.80
CA ALA A 243 0.82 -33.19 19.42
C ALA A 243 2.19 -33.62 20.02
N LEU A 244 2.96 -32.68 20.57
CA LEU A 244 4.22 -33.00 21.24
C LEU A 244 3.95 -33.54 22.66
N ALA A 245 4.71 -34.56 23.07
CA ALA A 245 4.68 -35.05 24.43
C ALA A 245 5.61 -34.24 25.34
N ALA A 246 5.17 -33.99 26.57
CA ALA A 246 5.97 -33.36 27.61
C ALA A 246 5.85 -34.12 28.92
N PRO A 247 6.90 -34.13 29.78
CA PRO A 247 6.80 -34.73 31.09
C PRO A 247 5.75 -34.04 31.95
N VAL A 248 4.95 -34.80 32.65
CA VAL A 248 3.96 -34.26 33.59
C VAL A 248 4.69 -33.80 34.85
N LEU A 249 4.65 -32.50 35.13
CA LEU A 249 5.26 -31.89 36.29
C LEU A 249 4.17 -31.53 37.33
N ARG A 250 4.13 -32.26 38.43
CA ARG A 250 3.24 -32.01 39.55
C ARG A 250 4.03 -31.68 40.80
N ALA A 251 3.64 -30.64 41.51
CA ALA A 251 4.22 -30.34 42.79
C ALA A 251 3.83 -31.43 43.81
N ALA A 252 4.82 -31.96 44.54
CA ALA A 252 4.56 -32.82 45.68
C ALA A 252 4.25 -31.98 46.92
N PRO A 253 3.41 -32.46 47.86
CA PRO A 253 3.22 -31.80 49.13
C PRO A 253 4.57 -31.59 49.88
N GLY A 254 4.79 -30.39 50.42
CA GLY A 254 6.08 -30.02 51.02
C GLY A 254 7.23 -29.78 50.02
N GLY A 255 6.94 -29.81 48.72
CA GLY A 255 7.91 -29.67 47.64
C GLY A 255 8.50 -28.26 47.44
N LEU A 256 9.35 -28.10 46.40
CA LEU A 256 10.01 -26.81 46.12
C LEU A 256 9.10 -25.60 46.04
N PRO A 257 7.92 -25.65 45.35
CA PRO A 257 7.04 -24.49 45.26
C PRO A 257 6.54 -24.00 46.63
N GLU A 258 6.12 -24.91 47.53
CA GLU A 258 5.64 -24.53 48.87
C GLU A 258 6.79 -23.96 49.72
N ARG A 259 7.98 -24.56 49.65
CA ARG A 259 9.16 -24.07 50.34
C ARG A 259 9.58 -22.71 49.86
N LEU A 260 9.52 -22.45 48.54
CA LEU A 260 9.79 -21.15 47.97
C LEU A 260 8.79 -20.10 48.46
N LEU A 261 7.48 -20.41 48.42
CA LEU A 261 6.46 -19.50 48.89
C LEU A 261 6.60 -19.16 50.38
N ALA A 262 6.99 -20.13 51.21
CA ALA A 262 7.27 -19.91 52.62
C ALA A 262 8.51 -19.07 52.91
N ALA A 263 9.48 -19.06 52.01
CA ALA A 263 10.71 -18.31 52.14
C ALA A 263 10.62 -16.86 51.58
N LEU A 264 9.53 -16.51 50.88
CA LEU A 264 9.35 -15.17 50.34
C LEU A 264 9.10 -14.15 51.48
N PRO A 265 9.74 -12.98 51.46
CA PRO A 265 9.54 -11.91 52.45
C PRO A 265 8.20 -11.16 52.28
N PHE A 266 7.32 -11.58 51.38
CA PHE A 266 6.03 -11.00 51.07
C PHE A 266 5.02 -12.09 50.64
N ALA A 267 3.73 -11.77 50.79
CA ALA A 267 2.66 -12.62 50.30
C ALA A 267 2.37 -12.34 48.82
N LEU A 268 2.11 -13.38 48.00
CA LEU A 268 1.70 -13.20 46.63
C LEU A 268 0.36 -12.45 46.54
N THR A 269 0.21 -11.59 45.56
CA THR A 269 -1.06 -10.96 45.24
C THR A 269 -2.09 -12.00 44.73
N ALA A 270 -3.35 -11.65 44.71
CA ALA A 270 -4.39 -12.53 44.15
C ALA A 270 -4.14 -12.89 42.68
N ALA A 271 -3.66 -11.91 41.87
CA ALA A 271 -3.32 -12.14 40.47
C ALA A 271 -2.15 -13.11 40.32
N GLN A 272 -1.07 -12.95 41.11
CA GLN A 272 0.08 -13.85 41.07
C GLN A 272 -0.30 -15.28 41.48
N ARG A 273 -1.13 -15.46 42.55
CA ARG A 273 -1.62 -16.79 42.93
C ARG A 273 -2.45 -17.47 41.85
N ARG A 274 -3.36 -16.71 41.21
CA ARG A 274 -4.16 -17.21 40.09
C ARG A 274 -3.29 -17.69 38.94
N VAL A 275 -2.33 -16.86 38.49
CA VAL A 275 -1.46 -17.17 37.37
C VAL A 275 -0.55 -18.36 37.71
N ALA A 276 0.01 -18.42 38.92
CA ALA A 276 0.81 -19.57 39.35
C ALA A 276 0.00 -20.88 39.34
N GLY A 277 -1.27 -20.82 39.78
CA GLY A 277 -2.17 -21.97 39.68
C GLY A 277 -2.47 -22.40 38.23
N GLU A 278 -2.68 -21.46 37.33
CA GLU A 278 -2.89 -21.73 35.90
C GLU A 278 -1.63 -22.36 35.26
N ILE A 279 -0.44 -21.85 35.58
CA ILE A 279 0.84 -22.43 35.09
C ILE A 279 1.01 -23.85 35.63
N ALA A 280 0.77 -24.07 36.92
CA ALA A 280 0.84 -25.40 37.56
C ALA A 280 -0.14 -26.40 36.91
N ALA A 281 -1.35 -25.97 36.59
CA ALA A 281 -2.35 -26.78 35.89
C ALA A 281 -1.90 -27.15 34.46
N ASP A 282 -1.27 -26.22 33.75
CA ASP A 282 -0.72 -26.48 32.39
C ASP A 282 0.48 -27.43 32.46
N LEU A 283 1.39 -27.26 33.41
CA LEU A 283 2.56 -28.15 33.64
C LEU A 283 2.17 -29.59 34.04
N ALA A 284 0.98 -29.74 34.62
CA ALA A 284 0.44 -31.06 35.00
C ALA A 284 -0.15 -31.83 33.79
N ARG A 285 -0.12 -31.29 32.60
CA ARG A 285 -0.55 -31.95 31.34
C ARG A 285 0.59 -32.67 30.69
N ALA A 286 0.32 -33.71 29.89
CA ALA A 286 1.30 -34.42 29.08
C ALA A 286 1.64 -33.68 27.76
N GLN A 287 1.48 -32.38 27.71
CA GLN A 287 1.71 -31.52 26.56
C GLN A 287 2.56 -30.32 26.95
N PRO A 288 3.44 -29.80 26.07
CA PRO A 288 4.22 -28.60 26.35
C PRO A 288 3.34 -27.40 26.66
N MET A 289 3.63 -26.71 27.75
CA MET A 289 2.99 -25.44 28.07
C MET A 289 3.47 -24.35 27.10
N HIS A 290 2.53 -23.57 26.56
CA HIS A 290 2.82 -22.38 25.78
C HIS A 290 1.89 -21.26 26.24
N ARG A 291 2.40 -20.41 27.12
CA ARG A 291 1.63 -19.34 27.77
C ARG A 291 2.42 -18.04 27.75
N LEU A 292 1.76 -16.96 27.38
CA LEU A 292 2.32 -15.61 27.51
C LEU A 292 1.92 -15.04 28.87
N LEU A 293 2.93 -14.72 29.68
CA LEU A 293 2.73 -14.00 30.94
C LEU A 293 2.93 -12.50 30.71
N GLN A 294 1.87 -11.74 30.84
CA GLN A 294 1.89 -10.28 30.69
C GLN A 294 1.68 -9.61 32.06
N GLY A 295 2.40 -8.54 32.31
CA GLY A 295 2.27 -7.71 33.52
C GLY A 295 3.21 -6.51 33.44
N ASP A 296 3.00 -5.53 34.31
CA ASP A 296 3.80 -4.32 34.37
C ASP A 296 5.26 -4.59 34.81
N VAL A 297 6.14 -3.61 34.55
CA VAL A 297 7.52 -3.67 35.05
C VAL A 297 7.50 -3.69 36.57
N GLY A 298 8.24 -4.60 37.18
CA GLY A 298 8.25 -4.79 38.64
C GLY A 298 7.09 -5.62 39.20
N SER A 299 6.20 -6.19 38.37
CA SER A 299 5.09 -7.04 38.82
C SER A 299 5.49 -8.46 39.29
N GLY A 300 6.77 -8.77 39.32
CA GLY A 300 7.29 -10.08 39.74
C GLY A 300 7.07 -11.18 38.69
N LYS A 301 7.13 -10.85 37.38
CA LYS A 301 7.01 -11.86 36.30
C LYS A 301 8.16 -12.86 36.25
N THR A 302 9.35 -12.45 36.67
CA THR A 302 10.58 -13.23 36.70
C THR A 302 10.71 -13.92 38.03
#